data_6a81af99d58020fcc601376e58ab5059
#
_entry.id   6a81af99d58020fcc601376e58ab5059
#
_cell.length_a   1.000
_cell.length_b   1.000
_cell.length_c   1.000
_cell.angle_alpha   90.00
_cell.angle_beta   90.00
_cell.angle_gamma   90.00
#
_symmetry.space_group_name_H-M   'P 1'
#
loop_
_entity.id
_entity.type
_entity.pdbx_description
1 polymer ?
#
loop_
_entity_poly.entity_id
_entity_poly.type
_entity_poly.pdbx_seq_one_letter_code
_entity_poly.pdbx_strand_id
1 'polypeptide(L)'
;RRQSIHGIGEIVQRAEGMILKADLHLHSCLSPCGDLSMSPRAIASLLAERGVALAALTDHNSALNCPAFATACARHGIAPLFGIEAQTSEECHILCLFPLVETALELGKELYERMPSIMNIPEKTGDQVYVDDDENILGEVDKFLVTSADFTVDGLAARVLELGGLVIPAHVDRPSFSLTSQLGFIPDG
;
A
#
# COMPACT_ATOMS: atom_id res chain seq x y z
N ARG A 1 12.34 -18.62 9.48
CA ARG A 1 11.95 -19.54 8.36
C ARG A 1 11.54 -18.66 7.20
N ARG A 2 12.29 -18.71 6.10
CA ARG A 2 12.03 -18.02 4.84
C ARG A 2 10.73 -18.57 4.22
N GLN A 3 9.62 -17.92 4.44
CA GLN A 3 8.41 -18.05 3.62
C GLN A 3 8.42 -16.84 2.68
N SER A 4 8.64 -16.96 1.58
CA SER A 4 8.68 -17.57 0.32
C SER A 4 8.49 -16.52 -0.79
N ILE A 5 9.61 -16.13 -1.38
CA ILE A 5 9.66 -15.58 -2.76
C ILE A 5 9.10 -16.62 -3.78
N HIS A 6 8.71 -17.83 -3.33
CA HIS A 6 8.23 -18.91 -4.20
C HIS A 6 6.93 -18.57 -4.95
N GLY A 7 5.97 -17.87 -4.34
CA GLY A 7 4.68 -17.62 -4.99
C GLY A 7 4.77 -16.70 -6.20
N ILE A 8 5.52 -15.60 -6.11
CA ILE A 8 5.66 -14.64 -7.22
C ILE A 8 6.47 -15.27 -8.35
N GLY A 9 7.55 -16.00 -8.03
CA GLY A 9 8.37 -16.70 -9.04
C GLY A 9 7.58 -17.77 -9.81
N GLU A 10 6.72 -18.53 -9.16
CA GLU A 10 5.87 -19.53 -9.81
C GLU A 10 4.80 -18.89 -10.70
N ILE A 11 4.23 -17.77 -10.29
CA ILE A 11 3.25 -17.02 -11.10
C ILE A 11 3.93 -16.42 -12.32
N VAL A 12 5.11 -15.83 -12.17
CA VAL A 12 5.89 -15.30 -13.31
C VAL A 12 6.29 -16.41 -14.28
N GLN A 13 6.72 -17.58 -13.80
CA GLN A 13 7.05 -18.73 -14.66
C GLN A 13 5.82 -19.32 -15.37
N ARG A 14 4.63 -19.30 -14.75
CA ARG A 14 3.38 -19.70 -15.40
C ARG A 14 2.85 -18.66 -16.40
N ALA A 15 3.30 -17.43 -16.29
CA ALA A 15 2.80 -16.30 -17.08
C ALA A 15 3.53 -16.09 -18.42
N GLU A 16 4.50 -16.93 -18.79
CA GLU A 16 5.12 -16.81 -20.11
C GLU A 16 4.04 -16.95 -21.20
N GLY A 17 3.65 -15.81 -21.77
CA GLY A 17 2.62 -15.70 -22.82
C GLY A 17 1.17 -15.55 -22.31
N MET A 18 0.93 -15.41 -21.00
CA MET A 18 -0.40 -15.13 -20.44
C MET A 18 -0.55 -13.67 -20.05
N ILE A 19 -1.72 -13.09 -20.33
CA ILE A 19 -2.10 -11.77 -19.77
C ILE A 19 -2.64 -11.99 -18.37
N LEU A 20 -1.95 -11.44 -17.36
CA LEU A 20 -2.42 -11.42 -15.97
C LEU A 20 -3.18 -10.12 -15.70
N LYS A 21 -4.33 -10.25 -15.04
CA LYS A 21 -5.05 -9.10 -14.52
C LYS A 21 -4.44 -8.71 -13.17
N ALA A 22 -4.00 -7.48 -13.05
CA ALA A 22 -3.41 -6.95 -11.83
C ALA A 22 -4.14 -5.69 -11.35
N ASP A 23 -4.13 -5.47 -10.03
CA ASP A 23 -4.55 -4.22 -9.40
C ASP A 23 -3.50 -3.87 -8.33
N LEU A 24 -2.75 -2.79 -8.56
CA LEU A 24 -1.58 -2.43 -7.74
C LEU A 24 -1.79 -1.19 -6.88
N HIS A 25 -3.03 -0.66 -6.80
CA HIS A 25 -3.34 0.53 -6.02
C HIS A 25 -4.71 0.37 -5.33
N LEU A 26 -4.71 -0.22 -4.16
CA LEU A 26 -5.91 -0.53 -3.38
C LEU A 26 -5.79 0.04 -1.97
N HIS A 27 -6.91 0.56 -1.45
CA HIS A 27 -7.03 1.03 -0.09
C HIS A 27 -8.01 0.18 0.69
N SER A 28 -7.69 -0.06 1.96
CA SER A 28 -8.57 -0.77 2.89
C SER A 28 -9.26 0.19 3.87
N CYS A 29 -9.96 -0.37 4.83
CA CYS A 29 -10.53 0.35 5.97
C CYS A 29 -9.50 1.07 6.87
N LEU A 30 -8.20 0.91 6.59
CA LEU A 30 -7.14 1.65 7.27
C LEU A 30 -6.96 3.06 6.70
N SER A 31 -7.25 3.24 5.42
CA SER A 31 -7.14 4.56 4.76
C SER A 31 -8.39 5.39 5.01
N PRO A 32 -8.27 6.69 5.37
CA PRO A 32 -9.43 7.57 5.57
C PRO A 32 -10.35 7.74 4.36
N CYS A 33 -9.84 7.45 3.16
CA CYS A 33 -10.62 7.42 1.92
C CYS A 33 -11.34 6.08 1.70
N GLY A 34 -11.08 5.07 2.55
CA GLY A 34 -11.74 3.79 2.55
C GLY A 34 -13.02 3.79 3.41
N ASP A 35 -13.68 2.65 3.44
CA ASP A 35 -14.88 2.40 4.22
C ASP A 35 -14.66 1.15 5.09
N LEU A 36 -15.32 1.05 6.24
CA LEU A 36 -15.17 -0.10 7.14
C LEU A 36 -15.52 -1.45 6.49
N SER A 37 -16.35 -1.44 5.44
CA SER A 37 -16.64 -2.64 4.64
C SER A 37 -15.48 -3.06 3.72
N MET A 38 -14.46 -2.21 3.57
CA MET A 38 -13.27 -2.49 2.75
C MET A 38 -12.18 -3.20 3.56
N SER A 39 -12.55 -4.28 4.25
CA SER A 39 -11.56 -5.10 4.94
C SER A 39 -10.65 -5.82 3.94
N PRO A 40 -9.41 -6.20 4.33
CA PRO A 40 -8.53 -7.00 3.48
C PRO A 40 -9.18 -8.27 2.94
N ARG A 41 -10.04 -8.94 3.73
CA ARG A 41 -10.81 -10.13 3.33
C ARG A 41 -11.83 -9.80 2.25
N ALA A 42 -12.64 -8.74 2.44
CA ALA A 42 -13.64 -8.32 1.46
C ALA A 42 -12.99 -7.91 0.14
N ILE A 43 -11.87 -7.18 0.20
CA ILE A 43 -11.08 -6.79 -0.98
C ILE A 43 -10.60 -8.04 -1.72
N ALA A 44 -9.95 -9.00 -1.04
CA ALA A 44 -9.44 -10.21 -1.67
C ALA A 44 -10.56 -11.06 -2.31
N SER A 45 -11.73 -11.16 -1.67
CA SER A 45 -12.90 -11.83 -2.24
C SER A 45 -13.36 -11.19 -3.54
N LEU A 46 -13.50 -9.85 -3.55
CA LEU A 46 -13.90 -9.10 -4.74
C LEU A 46 -12.88 -9.20 -5.88
N LEU A 47 -11.59 -9.19 -5.55
CA LEU A 47 -10.51 -9.37 -6.52
C LEU A 47 -10.58 -10.75 -7.18
N ALA A 48 -10.83 -11.81 -6.37
CA ALA A 48 -11.00 -13.18 -6.88
C ALA A 48 -12.21 -13.28 -7.82
N GLU A 49 -13.36 -12.72 -7.46
CA GLU A 49 -14.55 -12.65 -8.30
C GLU A 49 -14.29 -11.97 -9.65
N ARG A 50 -13.40 -10.98 -9.66
CA ARG A 50 -13.00 -10.24 -10.86
C ARG A 50 -11.85 -10.88 -11.64
N GLY A 51 -11.33 -12.02 -11.17
CA GLY A 51 -10.22 -12.74 -11.81
C GLY A 51 -8.89 -12.00 -11.76
N VAL A 52 -8.67 -11.18 -10.72
CA VAL A 52 -7.38 -10.54 -10.47
C VAL A 52 -6.40 -11.57 -9.93
N ALA A 53 -5.23 -11.67 -10.55
CA ALA A 53 -4.18 -12.65 -10.19
C ALA A 53 -3.04 -12.06 -9.35
N LEU A 54 -2.83 -10.75 -9.44
CA LEU A 54 -1.79 -10.00 -8.71
C LEU A 54 -2.41 -8.73 -8.13
N ALA A 55 -2.25 -8.49 -6.84
CA ALA A 55 -2.80 -7.30 -6.21
C ALA A 55 -1.86 -6.70 -5.17
N ALA A 56 -1.86 -5.37 -5.04
CA ALA A 56 -1.14 -4.66 -4.00
C ALA A 56 -2.11 -3.90 -3.10
N LEU A 57 -1.99 -4.08 -1.78
CA LEU A 57 -2.62 -3.21 -0.81
C LEU A 57 -1.68 -2.06 -0.50
N THR A 58 -2.16 -0.82 -0.64
CA THR A 58 -1.35 0.40 -0.61
C THR A 58 -2.04 1.50 0.19
N ASP A 59 -2.38 1.23 1.43
CA ASP A 59 -3.00 2.21 2.32
C ASP A 59 -2.10 3.45 2.50
N HIS A 60 -2.70 4.60 2.77
CA HIS A 60 -1.97 5.85 2.99
C HIS A 60 -1.00 5.73 4.17
N ASN A 61 0.28 5.99 3.92
CA ASN A 61 1.37 6.06 4.91
C ASN A 61 1.45 4.90 5.91
N SER A 62 0.80 3.76 5.64
CA SER A 62 0.73 2.62 6.55
C SER A 62 0.62 1.29 5.83
N ALA A 63 1.20 0.24 6.41
CA ALA A 63 1.09 -1.14 5.94
C ALA A 63 0.41 -2.07 6.95
N LEU A 64 -0.28 -1.55 7.97
CA LEU A 64 -0.78 -2.34 9.09
C LEU A 64 -1.84 -3.39 8.69
N ASN A 65 -2.54 -3.21 7.56
CA ASN A 65 -3.47 -4.20 7.02
C ASN A 65 -2.82 -5.19 6.02
N CYS A 66 -1.53 -5.05 5.70
CA CYS A 66 -0.82 -5.99 4.83
C CYS A 66 -0.77 -7.43 5.37
N PRO A 67 -0.60 -7.70 6.69
CA PRO A 67 -0.65 -9.06 7.22
C PRO A 67 -1.98 -9.77 6.98
N ALA A 68 -3.10 -9.09 7.25
CA ALA A 68 -4.44 -9.62 6.99
C ALA A 68 -4.67 -9.82 5.49
N PHE A 69 -4.19 -8.88 4.65
CA PHE A 69 -4.27 -8.99 3.19
C PHE A 69 -3.49 -10.19 2.65
N ALA A 70 -2.31 -10.48 3.20
CA ALA A 70 -1.52 -11.66 2.83
C ALA A 70 -2.31 -12.95 3.01
N THR A 71 -2.92 -13.11 4.19
CA THR A 71 -3.75 -14.29 4.51
C THR A 71 -4.99 -14.36 3.61
N ALA A 72 -5.66 -13.23 3.39
CA ALA A 72 -6.85 -13.18 2.54
C ALA A 72 -6.52 -13.53 1.07
N CYS A 73 -5.45 -13.00 0.50
CA CYS A 73 -5.00 -13.34 -0.85
C CYS A 73 -4.64 -14.81 -0.99
N ALA A 74 -3.96 -15.40 0.01
CA ALA A 74 -3.60 -16.82 -0.01
C ALA A 74 -4.83 -17.73 -0.08
N ARG A 75 -5.94 -17.38 0.58
CA ARG A 75 -7.21 -18.12 0.52
C ARG A 75 -7.82 -18.16 -0.89
N HIS A 76 -7.53 -17.17 -1.71
CA HIS A 76 -8.07 -17.00 -3.07
C HIS A 76 -7.06 -17.28 -4.19
N GLY A 77 -5.80 -17.64 -3.86
CA GLY A 77 -4.76 -17.90 -4.85
C GLY A 77 -4.31 -16.63 -5.60
N ILE A 78 -4.50 -15.45 -5.00
CA ILE A 78 -4.02 -14.17 -5.52
C ILE A 78 -2.59 -13.96 -5.03
N ALA A 79 -1.69 -13.52 -5.92
CA ALA A 79 -0.34 -13.10 -5.52
C ALA A 79 -0.40 -11.70 -4.89
N PRO A 80 -0.04 -11.53 -3.59
CA PRO A 80 -0.02 -10.23 -2.97
C PRO A 80 1.31 -9.53 -3.19
N LEU A 81 1.26 -8.21 -3.36
CA LEU A 81 2.32 -7.27 -3.02
C LEU A 81 1.87 -6.46 -1.81
N PHE A 82 2.83 -6.07 -0.99
CA PHE A 82 2.60 -5.32 0.22
C PHE A 82 3.12 -3.92 0.03
N GLY A 83 2.24 -2.93 0.15
CA GLY A 83 2.63 -1.59 -0.24
C GLY A 83 2.11 -0.51 0.69
N ILE A 84 2.50 0.68 0.35
CA ILE A 84 2.09 1.94 0.99
C ILE A 84 1.95 2.98 -0.11
N GLU A 85 0.85 3.73 -0.13
CA GLU A 85 0.81 5.00 -0.83
C GLU A 85 1.34 6.08 0.10
N ALA A 86 2.63 6.35 -0.01
CA ALA A 86 3.28 7.35 0.84
C ALA A 86 3.07 8.77 0.28
N GLN A 87 2.79 9.74 1.16
CA GLN A 87 2.75 11.15 0.81
C GLN A 87 4.04 11.82 1.26
N THR A 88 4.80 12.36 0.28
CA THR A 88 6.10 13.01 0.52
C THR A 88 5.96 14.45 1.01
N SER A 89 7.08 15.07 1.41
CA SER A 89 7.13 16.49 1.83
C SER A 89 6.74 17.45 0.71
N GLU A 90 6.90 17.03 -0.56
CA GLU A 90 6.43 17.78 -1.74
C GLU A 90 4.94 17.54 -2.04
N GLU A 91 4.22 16.83 -1.16
CA GLU A 91 2.82 16.44 -1.35
C GLU A 91 2.58 15.52 -2.57
N CYS A 92 3.59 14.75 -2.97
CA CYS A 92 3.44 13.73 -4.01
C CYS A 92 3.05 12.39 -3.40
N HIS A 93 2.14 11.66 -4.06
CA HIS A 93 1.82 10.28 -3.71
C HIS A 93 2.71 9.30 -4.48
N ILE A 94 3.35 8.40 -3.74
CA ILE A 94 4.28 7.40 -4.27
C ILE A 94 3.88 6.03 -3.77
N LEU A 95 3.64 5.09 -4.67
CA LEU A 95 3.45 3.69 -4.32
C LEU A 95 4.81 3.05 -4.04
N CYS A 96 4.95 2.53 -2.84
CA CYS A 96 6.11 1.80 -2.36
C CYS A 96 5.70 0.32 -2.23
N LEU A 97 6.14 -0.55 -3.14
CA LEU A 97 5.68 -1.94 -3.21
C LEU A 97 6.78 -2.92 -2.83
N PHE A 98 6.44 -3.92 -2.04
CA PHE A 98 7.39 -4.93 -1.53
C PHE A 98 6.83 -6.34 -1.70
N PRO A 99 7.71 -7.35 -1.89
CA PRO A 99 7.32 -8.75 -1.90
C PRO A 99 7.12 -9.35 -0.50
N LEU A 100 7.58 -8.66 0.57
CA LEU A 100 7.54 -9.13 1.95
C LEU A 100 6.75 -8.17 2.83
N VAL A 101 5.88 -8.72 3.67
CA VAL A 101 5.08 -7.96 4.66
C VAL A 101 5.97 -7.19 5.61
N GLU A 102 7.02 -7.83 6.11
CA GLU A 102 7.94 -7.27 7.10
C GLU A 102 8.59 -5.99 6.60
N THR A 103 8.96 -5.97 5.32
CA THR A 103 9.59 -4.79 4.69
C THR A 103 8.60 -3.64 4.54
N ALA A 104 7.35 -3.92 4.16
CA ALA A 104 6.31 -2.91 4.10
C ALA A 104 6.01 -2.32 5.50
N LEU A 105 5.95 -3.18 6.53
CA LEU A 105 5.75 -2.74 7.91
C LEU A 105 6.94 -1.90 8.43
N GLU A 106 8.19 -2.23 8.05
CA GLU A 106 9.38 -1.45 8.39
C GLU A 106 9.26 -0.02 7.83
N LEU A 107 8.97 0.11 6.53
CA LEU A 107 8.78 1.43 5.91
C LEU A 107 7.59 2.18 6.52
N GLY A 108 6.47 1.49 6.78
CA GLY A 108 5.28 2.09 7.40
C GLY A 108 5.57 2.68 8.78
N LYS A 109 6.41 2.02 9.58
CA LYS A 109 6.87 2.54 10.87
C LYS A 109 7.73 3.79 10.70
N GLU A 110 8.69 3.78 9.74
CA GLU A 110 9.52 4.95 9.45
C GLU A 110 8.69 6.15 8.99
N LEU A 111 7.70 5.92 8.12
CA LEU A 111 6.77 6.96 7.67
C LEU A 111 5.98 7.54 8.85
N TYR A 112 5.40 6.67 9.69
CA TYR A 112 4.63 7.10 10.86
C TYR A 112 5.45 7.97 11.83
N GLU A 113 6.73 7.61 12.07
CA GLU A 113 7.63 8.40 12.92
C GLU A 113 7.93 9.78 12.34
N ARG A 114 7.96 9.90 11.01
CA ARG A 114 8.25 11.14 10.27
C ARG A 114 7.01 11.97 9.91
N MET A 115 5.81 11.44 10.15
CA MET A 115 4.59 12.22 9.98
C MET A 115 4.43 13.26 11.09
N PRO A 116 3.81 14.42 10.82
CA PRO A 116 3.47 15.41 11.83
C PRO A 116 2.50 14.82 12.87
N SER A 117 2.49 15.39 14.07
CA SER A 117 1.57 14.98 15.16
C SER A 117 0.16 15.56 14.95
N ILE A 118 -0.40 15.39 13.76
CA ILE A 118 -1.79 15.76 13.44
C ILE A 118 -2.65 14.53 13.72
N MET A 119 -3.54 14.64 14.72
CA MET A 119 -4.39 13.51 15.11
C MET A 119 -5.55 13.33 14.14
N ASN A 120 -5.93 12.10 13.92
CA ASN A 120 -7.15 11.76 13.22
C ASN A 120 -8.38 12.20 14.02
N ILE A 121 -9.43 12.62 13.34
CA ILE A 121 -10.73 12.95 13.93
C ILE A 121 -11.77 12.14 13.14
N PRO A 122 -12.11 10.90 13.59
CA PRO A 122 -12.94 9.98 12.80
C PRO A 122 -14.24 10.59 12.27
N GLU A 123 -14.90 11.45 13.05
CA GLU A 123 -16.15 12.10 12.65
C GLU A 123 -15.99 13.09 11.47
N LYS A 124 -14.75 13.47 11.15
CA LYS A 124 -14.44 14.42 10.06
C LYS A 124 -13.68 13.77 8.91
N THR A 125 -12.81 12.84 9.23
CA THR A 125 -11.81 12.32 8.29
C THR A 125 -11.94 10.82 8.03
N GLY A 126 -12.85 10.14 8.74
CA GLY A 126 -13.04 8.69 8.62
C GLY A 126 -12.19 7.89 9.60
N ASP A 127 -12.57 6.63 9.75
CA ASP A 127 -11.84 5.68 10.59
C ASP A 127 -10.50 5.29 9.95
N GLN A 128 -9.55 4.86 10.76
CA GLN A 128 -8.24 4.37 10.34
C GLN A 128 -7.93 3.08 11.10
N VAL A 129 -8.76 2.05 10.87
CA VAL A 129 -8.67 0.80 11.61
C VAL A 129 -7.81 -0.23 10.90
N TYR A 130 -7.05 -1.00 11.69
CA TYR A 130 -6.38 -2.19 11.19
C TYR A 130 -6.95 -3.44 11.86
N VAL A 131 -6.98 -4.52 11.08
CA VAL A 131 -7.71 -5.74 11.42
C VAL A 131 -6.83 -6.98 11.32
N ASP A 132 -7.28 -8.07 11.96
CA ASP A 132 -6.72 -9.40 11.72
C ASP A 132 -7.38 -10.09 10.50
N ASP A 133 -7.01 -11.35 10.25
CA ASP A 133 -7.52 -12.15 9.13
C ASP A 133 -8.96 -12.67 9.35
N ASP A 134 -9.50 -12.50 10.55
CA ASP A 134 -10.91 -12.79 10.88
C ASP A 134 -11.78 -11.51 10.96
N GLU A 135 -11.22 -10.36 10.53
CA GLU A 135 -11.86 -9.03 10.50
C GLU A 135 -12.14 -8.43 11.89
N ASN A 136 -11.45 -8.94 12.93
CA ASN A 136 -11.49 -8.30 14.23
C ASN A 136 -10.61 -7.04 14.19
N ILE A 137 -11.14 -5.94 14.72
CA ILE A 137 -10.38 -4.68 14.85
C ILE A 137 -9.29 -4.89 15.91
N LEU A 138 -8.03 -4.73 15.50
CA LEU A 138 -6.86 -4.81 16.39
C LEU A 138 -6.53 -3.44 17.00
N GLY A 139 -6.91 -2.37 16.31
CA GLY A 139 -6.70 -0.99 16.76
C GLY A 139 -6.97 0.04 15.68
N GLU A 140 -6.71 1.28 16.05
CA GLU A 140 -6.84 2.45 15.18
C GLU A 140 -5.51 3.20 15.14
N VAL A 141 -5.25 3.91 14.05
CA VAL A 141 -4.05 4.76 13.90
C VAL A 141 -4.39 6.18 14.34
N ASP A 142 -3.65 6.69 15.34
CA ASP A 142 -3.93 7.99 15.95
C ASP A 142 -3.62 9.16 15.03
N LYS A 143 -2.49 9.14 14.30
CA LYS A 143 -2.14 10.22 13.37
C LYS A 143 -2.99 10.13 12.10
N PHE A 144 -3.40 11.29 11.58
CA PHE A 144 -4.13 11.35 10.30
C PHE A 144 -3.23 10.93 9.15
N LEU A 145 -3.52 9.77 8.56
CA LEU A 145 -2.65 9.10 7.59
C LEU A 145 -2.50 9.86 6.27
N VAL A 146 -3.44 10.75 5.91
CA VAL A 146 -3.32 11.58 4.70
C VAL A 146 -2.62 12.90 5.03
N THR A 147 -1.37 12.79 5.50
CA THR A 147 -0.48 13.92 5.76
C THR A 147 0.91 13.60 5.22
N SER A 148 1.65 14.64 4.79
CA SER A 148 3.01 14.47 4.31
C SER A 148 3.95 13.97 5.40
N ALA A 149 4.65 12.87 5.13
CA ALA A 149 5.79 12.46 5.94
C ALA A 149 7.04 13.27 5.55
N ASP A 150 7.96 13.45 6.48
CA ASP A 150 9.24 14.13 6.23
C ASP A 150 10.22 13.23 5.45
N PHE A 151 9.82 12.94 4.21
CA PHE A 151 10.60 12.31 3.16
C PHE A 151 10.43 13.11 1.88
N THR A 152 11.52 13.46 1.22
CA THR A 152 11.46 13.94 -0.17
C THR A 152 11.17 12.78 -1.12
N VAL A 153 10.69 13.08 -2.33
CA VAL A 153 10.48 12.07 -3.39
C VAL A 153 11.74 11.23 -3.59
N ASP A 154 12.90 11.88 -3.77
CA ASP A 154 14.17 11.19 -4.00
C ASP A 154 14.60 10.38 -2.77
N GLY A 155 14.45 10.93 -1.56
CA GLY A 155 14.79 10.26 -0.31
C GLY A 155 13.94 9.01 -0.06
N LEU A 156 12.65 9.11 -0.34
CA LEU A 156 11.73 7.97 -0.25
C LEU A 156 12.07 6.90 -1.29
N ALA A 157 12.30 7.31 -2.55
CA ALA A 157 12.66 6.40 -3.62
C ALA A 157 13.96 5.62 -3.29
N ALA A 158 15.00 6.33 -2.84
CA ALA A 158 16.25 5.70 -2.42
C ALA A 158 16.03 4.68 -1.29
N ARG A 159 15.21 5.04 -0.28
CA ARG A 159 14.92 4.14 0.85
C ARG A 159 14.15 2.90 0.42
N VAL A 160 13.15 3.04 -0.44
CA VAL A 160 12.38 1.91 -0.98
C VAL A 160 13.27 0.96 -1.78
N LEU A 161 14.14 1.49 -2.63
CA LEU A 161 15.08 0.69 -3.42
C LEU A 161 16.10 -0.03 -2.53
N GLU A 162 16.60 0.63 -1.47
CA GLU A 162 17.48 0.01 -0.45
C GLU A 162 16.80 -1.18 0.23
N LEU A 163 15.50 -1.06 0.50
CA LEU A 163 14.68 -2.13 1.07
C LEU A 163 14.30 -3.23 0.05
N GLY A 164 14.74 -3.11 -1.20
CA GLY A 164 14.45 -4.07 -2.28
C GLY A 164 13.03 -3.97 -2.82
N GLY A 165 12.41 -2.81 -2.68
CA GLY A 165 11.07 -2.50 -3.18
C GLY A 165 11.05 -1.90 -4.58
N LEU A 166 9.85 -1.62 -5.06
CA LEU A 166 9.55 -0.95 -6.32
C LEU A 166 8.86 0.38 -6.01
N VAL A 167 9.26 1.44 -6.71
CA VAL A 167 8.70 2.79 -6.59
C VAL A 167 7.88 3.09 -7.83
N ILE A 168 6.63 3.51 -7.64
CA ILE A 168 5.73 3.92 -8.74
C ILE A 168 5.05 5.23 -8.34
N PRO A 169 5.24 6.33 -9.10
CA PRO A 169 4.46 7.54 -8.88
C PRO A 169 2.97 7.26 -9.07
N ALA A 170 2.15 7.61 -8.07
CA ALA A 170 0.71 7.42 -8.15
C ALA A 170 0.08 8.49 -9.07
N HIS A 171 -1.00 8.09 -9.77
CA HIS A 171 -1.93 8.98 -10.52
C HIS A 171 -1.27 10.26 -11.10
N VAL A 172 -0.20 10.08 -11.90
CA VAL A 172 0.67 11.17 -12.42
C VAL A 172 -0.05 12.28 -13.18
N ASP A 173 -1.26 12.05 -13.64
CA ASP A 173 -2.12 12.97 -14.38
C ASP A 173 -3.15 13.71 -13.51
N ARG A 174 -3.20 13.45 -12.19
CA ARG A 174 -4.13 14.17 -11.29
C ARG A 174 -3.68 15.61 -11.06
N PRO A 175 -4.63 16.55 -10.86
CA PRO A 175 -4.32 17.96 -10.61
C PRO A 175 -3.75 18.23 -9.20
N SER A 176 -3.73 17.22 -8.31
CA SER A 176 -3.18 17.29 -6.95
C SER A 176 -2.50 15.99 -6.57
N PHE A 177 -1.52 16.08 -5.70
CA PHE A 177 -0.75 14.96 -5.15
C PHE A 177 -0.02 14.10 -6.19
N SER A 178 0.17 14.60 -7.41
CA SER A 178 0.95 13.93 -8.46
C SER A 178 2.31 14.60 -8.66
N LEU A 179 3.29 13.88 -9.21
CA LEU A 179 4.59 14.47 -9.54
C LEU A 179 4.43 15.66 -10.49
N THR A 180 3.58 15.53 -11.50
CA THR A 180 3.38 16.61 -12.49
C THR A 180 2.70 17.83 -11.90
N SER A 181 1.77 17.68 -10.97
CA SER A 181 1.09 18.82 -10.34
C SER A 181 1.96 19.53 -9.30
N GLN A 182 2.79 18.79 -8.57
CA GLN A 182 3.60 19.33 -7.48
C GLN A 182 4.98 19.79 -7.94
N LEU A 183 5.63 19.03 -8.83
CA LEU A 183 6.99 19.33 -9.31
C LEU A 183 7.01 19.96 -10.70
N GLY A 184 5.94 19.78 -11.49
CA GLY A 184 5.89 20.21 -12.88
C GLY A 184 6.59 19.29 -13.88
N PHE A 185 7.22 18.21 -13.41
CA PHE A 185 7.93 17.23 -14.23
C PHE A 185 7.96 15.87 -13.51
N ILE A 186 8.37 14.83 -14.22
CA ILE A 186 8.69 13.52 -13.64
C ILE A 186 10.21 13.43 -13.58
N PRO A 187 10.82 13.24 -12.39
CA PRO A 187 12.26 13.07 -12.24
C PRO A 187 12.78 11.90 -13.08
N ASP A 188 13.97 12.06 -13.65
CA ASP A 188 14.70 10.96 -14.29
C ASP A 188 15.10 9.94 -13.21
N GLY A 189 14.88 8.63 -13.49
CA GLY A 189 15.15 7.51 -12.58
C GLY A 189 16.63 7.11 -12.51
#